data_cd7657f9f29d5002eb1eb2e8f106c9b4
#
_entry.id   cd7657f9f29d5002eb1eb2e8f106c9b4
#
_cell.length_a   1.000
_cell.length_b   1.000
_cell.length_c   1.000
_cell.angle_alpha   90.00
_cell.angle_beta   90.00
_cell.angle_gamma   90.00
#
_symmetry.space_group_name_H-M   'P 1'
#
loop_
_entity.id
_entity.type
_entity.pdbx_description
1 polymer ?
#
loop_
_entity_poly.entity_id
_entity_poly.type
_entity_poly.pdbx_seq_one_letter_code
_entity_poly.pdbx_strand_id
1 'polypeptide(L)'
;MNLLKKYYSMSTLEKLDKVDLQILRTLQENARLTTKELAARVSLSSTPVFERLKRLENGGYIKKYIAVLDAEKLNQGFVVFCSVKLRRLNRDIAAEFTRIIQDIPEVTECYNISGSYDYLLKIHSLI
;
A
#
# COMPACT_ATOMS: atom_id res chain seq x y z
N MET A 1 22.17 -2.42 -2.43
CA MET A 1 21.40 -3.66 -2.64
C MET A 1 19.93 -3.34 -2.35
N ASN A 2 19.08 -3.49 -3.34
CA ASN A 2 17.67 -3.09 -3.20
C ASN A 2 16.90 -4.19 -2.45
N LEU A 3 16.62 -3.98 -1.16
CA LEU A 3 15.87 -4.91 -0.29
C LEU A 3 14.47 -5.27 -0.85
N LEU A 4 13.89 -4.41 -1.69
CA LEU A 4 12.61 -4.67 -2.36
C LEU A 4 12.68 -5.85 -3.33
N LYS A 5 13.86 -6.15 -3.93
CA LYS A 5 14.05 -7.31 -4.80
C LYS A 5 13.95 -8.66 -4.08
N LYS A 6 14.10 -8.66 -2.77
CA LYS A 6 14.11 -9.91 -1.97
C LYS A 6 12.72 -10.33 -1.50
N TYR A 7 11.75 -9.41 -1.49
CA TYR A 7 10.38 -9.67 -1.03
C TYR A 7 9.36 -9.90 -2.14
N TYR A 8 9.66 -9.47 -3.36
CA TYR A 8 8.82 -9.82 -4.49
C TYR A 8 9.42 -11.05 -5.16
N SER A 9 8.67 -12.13 -5.20
CA SER A 9 9.09 -13.30 -5.97
C SER A 9 9.38 -12.82 -7.39
N MET A 10 10.56 -13.14 -7.92
CA MET A 10 10.95 -12.75 -9.28
C MET A 10 9.86 -13.08 -10.32
N SER A 11 9.09 -14.13 -10.08
CA SER A 11 7.96 -14.55 -10.92
C SER A 11 6.82 -13.52 -11.05
N THR A 12 6.62 -12.64 -10.05
CA THR A 12 5.56 -11.62 -10.08
C THR A 12 5.99 -10.38 -10.85
N LEU A 13 7.27 -9.99 -10.73
CA LEU A 13 7.84 -8.87 -11.49
C LEU A 13 8.07 -9.20 -12.96
N GLU A 14 8.29 -10.47 -13.30
CA GLU A 14 8.45 -10.94 -14.68
C GLU A 14 7.18 -10.81 -15.52
N LYS A 15 6.00 -10.68 -14.89
CA LYS A 15 4.71 -10.49 -15.56
C LYS A 15 4.40 -9.04 -15.92
N LEU A 16 5.14 -8.09 -15.38
CA LEU A 16 4.95 -6.66 -15.62
C LEU A 16 6.04 -6.13 -16.56
N ASP A 17 5.61 -5.45 -17.60
CA ASP A 17 6.53 -4.76 -18.48
C ASP A 17 6.85 -3.32 -17.98
N LYS A 18 7.75 -2.64 -18.69
CA LYS A 18 8.17 -1.28 -18.31
C LYS A 18 7.02 -0.29 -18.32
N VAL A 19 6.06 -0.46 -19.23
CA VAL A 19 4.89 0.42 -19.33
C VAL A 19 3.95 0.20 -18.15
N ASP A 20 3.72 -1.04 -17.75
CA ASP A 20 2.94 -1.37 -16.55
C ASP A 20 3.52 -0.71 -15.31
N LEU A 21 4.84 -0.80 -15.13
CA LEU A 21 5.54 -0.15 -14.01
C LEU A 21 5.45 1.37 -14.08
N GLN A 22 5.50 1.96 -15.26
CA GLN A 22 5.35 3.39 -15.45
C GLN A 22 3.92 3.85 -15.12
N ILE A 23 2.91 3.10 -15.50
CA ILE A 23 1.51 3.35 -15.13
C ILE A 23 1.35 3.33 -13.60
N LEU A 24 1.86 2.29 -12.95
CA LEU A 24 1.78 2.17 -11.49
C LEU A 24 2.48 3.32 -10.76
N ARG A 25 3.67 3.71 -11.19
CA ARG A 25 4.40 4.86 -10.62
C ARG A 25 3.63 6.16 -10.79
N THR A 26 3.09 6.40 -11.98
CA THR A 26 2.31 7.61 -12.28
C THR A 26 1.06 7.69 -11.40
N LEU A 27 0.37 6.57 -11.19
CA LEU A 27 -0.79 6.50 -10.31
C LEU A 27 -0.46 6.63 -8.83
N GLN A 28 0.73 6.21 -8.40
CA GLN A 28 1.20 6.48 -7.04
C GLN A 28 1.39 7.98 -6.75
N GLU A 29 1.76 8.75 -7.76
CA GLU A 29 1.91 10.21 -7.65
C GLU A 29 0.56 10.91 -7.75
N ASN A 30 -0.29 10.50 -8.68
CA ASN A 30 -1.62 11.07 -8.88
C ASN A 30 -2.60 10.02 -9.43
N ALA A 31 -3.42 9.48 -8.56
CA ALA A 31 -4.42 8.48 -8.91
C ALA A 31 -5.69 9.06 -9.56
N ARG A 32 -5.83 10.39 -9.64
CA ARG A 32 -6.99 11.06 -10.23
C ARG A 32 -6.88 11.32 -11.72
N LEU A 33 -5.80 10.92 -12.35
CA LEU A 33 -5.62 11.06 -13.79
C LEU A 33 -6.69 10.27 -14.55
N THR A 34 -7.28 10.90 -15.56
CA THR A 34 -8.11 10.18 -16.52
C THR A 34 -7.25 9.21 -17.34
N THR A 35 -7.89 8.21 -17.96
CA THR A 35 -7.15 7.28 -18.83
C THR A 35 -6.42 8.01 -19.95
N LYS A 36 -7.00 9.06 -20.51
CA LYS A 36 -6.39 9.90 -21.53
C LYS A 36 -5.13 10.63 -21.01
N GLU A 37 -5.20 11.21 -19.84
CA GLU A 37 -4.06 11.88 -19.20
C GLU A 37 -2.95 10.89 -18.83
N LEU A 38 -3.32 9.72 -18.32
CA LEU A 38 -2.38 8.65 -18.03
C LEU A 38 -1.69 8.15 -19.31
N ALA A 39 -2.44 7.96 -20.38
CA ALA A 39 -1.93 7.56 -21.69
C ALA A 39 -0.90 8.57 -22.22
N ALA A 40 -1.19 9.87 -22.11
CA ALA A 40 -0.25 10.93 -22.48
C ALA A 40 1.06 10.85 -21.68
N ARG A 41 0.99 10.53 -20.38
CA ARG A 41 2.17 10.39 -19.51
C ARG A 41 3.06 9.21 -19.88
N VAL A 42 2.47 8.12 -20.36
CA VAL A 42 3.21 6.91 -20.75
C VAL A 42 3.44 6.81 -22.27
N SER A 43 3.12 7.86 -23.02
CA SER A 43 3.31 7.97 -24.47
C SER A 43 2.62 6.85 -25.27
N LEU A 44 1.40 6.51 -24.87
CA LEU A 44 0.54 5.54 -25.55
C LEU A 44 -0.84 6.13 -25.83
N SER A 45 -1.62 5.46 -26.68
CA SER A 45 -3.03 5.77 -26.87
C SER A 45 -3.89 5.27 -25.69
N SER A 46 -5.10 5.80 -25.56
CA SER A 46 -5.97 5.52 -24.42
C SER A 46 -6.41 4.07 -24.30
N THR A 47 -6.70 3.41 -25.43
CA THR A 47 -7.22 2.03 -25.44
C THR A 47 -6.24 1.02 -24.81
N PRO A 48 -4.97 0.93 -25.24
CA PRO A 48 -4.03 0.00 -24.61
C PRO A 48 -3.74 0.34 -23.15
N VAL A 49 -3.78 1.62 -22.77
CA VAL A 49 -3.60 2.03 -21.36
C VAL A 49 -4.79 1.60 -20.52
N PHE A 50 -6.01 1.77 -21.03
CA PHE A 50 -7.23 1.29 -20.35
C PHE A 50 -7.19 -0.22 -20.11
N GLU A 51 -6.80 -1.00 -21.12
CA GLU A 51 -6.70 -2.46 -21.01
C GLU A 51 -5.63 -2.88 -19.98
N ARG A 52 -4.46 -2.22 -20.00
CA ARG A 52 -3.40 -2.45 -19.02
C ARG A 52 -3.86 -2.11 -17.60
N LEU A 53 -4.51 -0.97 -17.43
CA LEU A 53 -5.05 -0.53 -16.13
C LEU A 53 -6.05 -1.54 -15.59
N LYS A 54 -6.98 -2.02 -16.40
CA LYS A 54 -7.94 -3.07 -16.03
C LYS A 54 -7.25 -4.37 -15.62
N ARG A 55 -6.23 -4.77 -16.34
CA ARG A 55 -5.43 -5.96 -16.00
C ARG A 55 -4.70 -5.78 -14.66
N LEU A 56 -4.14 -4.59 -14.39
CA LEU A 56 -3.45 -4.29 -13.13
C LEU A 56 -4.41 -4.25 -11.94
N GLU A 57 -5.61 -3.70 -12.13
CA GLU A 57 -6.67 -3.71 -11.12
C GLU A 57 -7.16 -5.14 -10.85
N ASN A 58 -7.54 -5.87 -11.89
CA ASN A 58 -8.07 -7.22 -11.77
C ASN A 58 -7.03 -8.23 -11.25
N GLY A 59 -5.76 -8.00 -11.57
CA GLY A 59 -4.64 -8.82 -11.09
C GLY A 59 -4.23 -8.53 -9.65
N GLY A 60 -4.86 -7.54 -9.00
CA GLY A 60 -4.57 -7.19 -7.61
C GLY A 60 -3.29 -6.37 -7.40
N TYR A 61 -2.64 -5.91 -8.48
CA TYR A 61 -1.49 -5.01 -8.37
C TYR A 61 -1.88 -3.64 -7.81
N ILE A 62 -3.10 -3.20 -8.11
CA ILE A 62 -3.75 -2.04 -7.50
C ILE A 62 -4.84 -2.57 -6.57
N LYS A 63 -4.64 -2.41 -5.28
CA LYS A 63 -5.62 -2.88 -4.27
C LYS A 63 -6.81 -1.95 -4.15
N LYS A 64 -6.55 -0.65 -4.12
CA LYS A 64 -7.55 0.39 -3.95
C LYS A 64 -7.00 1.76 -4.30
N TYR A 65 -7.89 2.69 -4.53
CA TYR A 65 -7.59 4.12 -4.65
C TYR A 65 -8.06 4.83 -3.38
N ILE A 66 -7.18 5.59 -2.76
CA ILE A 66 -7.48 6.29 -1.51
C ILE A 66 -7.07 7.75 -1.58
N ALA A 67 -7.74 8.59 -0.81
CA ALA A 67 -7.32 9.96 -0.58
C ALA A 67 -6.39 10.04 0.64
N VAL A 68 -5.29 10.75 0.50
CA VAL A 68 -4.45 11.13 1.63
C VAL A 68 -4.90 12.50 2.12
N LEU A 69 -5.40 12.56 3.35
CA LEU A 69 -5.97 13.78 3.93
C LEU A 69 -4.91 14.53 4.74
N ASP A 70 -5.03 15.86 4.74
CA ASP A 70 -4.23 16.71 5.61
C ASP A 70 -4.87 16.75 7.00
N ALA A 71 -4.31 15.98 7.93
CA ALA A 71 -4.84 15.85 9.28
C ALA A 71 -4.76 17.16 10.07
N GLU A 72 -3.76 18.01 9.81
CA GLU A 72 -3.60 19.31 10.48
C GLU A 72 -4.75 20.24 10.10
N LYS A 73 -5.10 20.30 8.82
CA LYS A 73 -6.21 21.14 8.34
C LYS A 73 -7.57 20.68 8.84
N LEU A 74 -7.70 19.41 9.18
CA LEU A 74 -8.93 18.84 9.70
C LEU A 74 -9.04 18.95 11.23
N ASN A 75 -8.06 19.58 11.91
CA ASN A 75 -7.96 19.62 13.37
C ASN A 75 -8.02 18.23 14.04
N GLN A 76 -7.61 17.20 13.30
CA GLN A 76 -7.63 15.78 13.72
C GLN A 76 -6.20 15.25 13.85
N GLY A 77 -5.28 16.11 14.19
CA GLY A 77 -3.87 16.04 13.86
C GLY A 77 -2.98 15.26 14.81
N PHE A 78 -3.38 14.19 15.48
CA PHE A 78 -2.32 13.39 16.05
C PHE A 78 -2.22 12.00 15.40
N VAL A 79 -0.99 11.66 15.11
CA VAL A 79 -0.58 10.32 14.74
C VAL A 79 0.26 9.77 15.87
N VAL A 80 -0.09 8.61 16.36
CA VAL A 80 0.68 7.93 17.40
C VAL A 80 1.28 6.66 16.82
N PHE A 81 2.56 6.45 17.08
CA PHE A 81 3.24 5.18 16.83
C PHE A 81 3.30 4.39 18.13
N CYS A 82 2.76 3.18 18.13
CA CYS A 82 2.72 2.31 19.28
C CYS A 82 3.58 1.07 19.02
N SER A 83 4.58 0.86 19.86
CA SER A 83 5.40 -0.36 19.83
C SER A 83 4.74 -1.44 20.66
N VAL A 84 4.51 -2.61 20.07
CA VAL A 84 3.83 -3.72 20.72
C VAL A 84 4.78 -4.89 20.89
N LYS A 85 4.82 -5.45 22.09
CA LYS A 85 5.52 -6.68 22.40
C LYS A 85 4.52 -7.75 22.79
N LEU A 86 4.53 -8.86 22.07
CA LEU A 86 3.72 -10.03 22.42
C LEU A 86 4.42 -10.85 23.52
N ARG A 87 3.63 -11.46 24.41
CA ARG A 87 4.19 -12.34 25.46
C ARG A 87 4.95 -13.51 24.87
N ARG A 88 4.46 -14.06 23.77
CA ARG A 88 5.11 -15.10 22.97
C ARG A 88 4.91 -14.79 21.50
N LEU A 89 5.97 -14.92 20.74
CA LEU A 89 5.91 -14.77 19.29
C LEU A 89 5.89 -16.17 18.65
N ASN A 90 4.71 -16.61 18.24
CA ASN A 90 4.51 -17.77 17.38
C ASN A 90 3.48 -17.42 16.30
N ARG A 91 3.33 -18.32 15.31
CA ARG A 91 2.44 -18.08 14.17
C ARG A 91 0.99 -17.84 14.58
N ASP A 92 0.48 -18.58 15.54
CA ASP A 92 -0.93 -18.52 15.95
C ASP A 92 -1.22 -17.21 16.67
N ILE A 93 -0.36 -16.80 17.60
CA ILE A 93 -0.49 -15.54 18.32
C ILE A 93 -0.32 -14.34 17.37
N ALA A 94 0.63 -14.39 16.46
CA ALA A 94 0.85 -13.35 15.46
C ALA A 94 -0.36 -13.21 14.51
N ALA A 95 -0.92 -14.32 14.05
CA ALA A 95 -2.10 -14.32 13.19
C ALA A 95 -3.34 -13.76 13.92
N GLU A 96 -3.56 -14.14 15.17
CA GLU A 96 -4.66 -13.61 15.97
C GLU A 96 -4.51 -12.13 16.28
N PHE A 97 -3.31 -11.69 16.64
CA PHE A 97 -3.00 -10.28 16.84
C PHE A 97 -3.31 -9.45 15.58
N THR A 98 -2.82 -9.88 14.41
CA THR A 98 -3.06 -9.21 13.14
C THR A 98 -4.56 -9.16 12.82
N ARG A 99 -5.30 -10.23 13.08
CA ARG A 99 -6.75 -10.27 12.88
C ARG A 99 -7.48 -9.27 13.77
N ILE A 100 -7.14 -9.20 15.04
CA ILE A 100 -7.77 -8.28 16.01
C ILE A 100 -7.52 -6.82 15.63
N ILE A 101 -6.28 -6.46 15.26
CA ILE A 101 -5.96 -5.07 14.92
C ILE A 101 -6.62 -4.61 13.63
N GLN A 102 -6.89 -5.49 12.68
CA GLN A 102 -7.60 -5.14 11.45
C GLN A 102 -9.02 -4.62 11.71
N ASP A 103 -9.62 -5.01 12.82
CA ASP A 103 -10.95 -4.57 13.23
C ASP A 103 -10.94 -3.25 14.03
N ILE A 104 -9.78 -2.66 14.28
CA ILE A 104 -9.63 -1.39 14.98
C ILE A 104 -9.45 -0.27 13.95
N PRO A 105 -10.48 0.57 13.73
CA PRO A 105 -10.45 1.58 12.64
C PRO A 105 -9.35 2.61 12.79
N GLU A 106 -8.94 2.92 14.02
CA GLU A 106 -7.89 3.89 14.34
C GLU A 106 -6.49 3.38 13.96
N VAL A 107 -6.31 2.08 13.85
CA VAL A 107 -5.04 1.48 13.41
C VAL A 107 -5.00 1.46 11.89
N THR A 108 -4.19 2.33 11.31
CA THR A 108 -4.11 2.50 9.86
C THR A 108 -2.98 1.69 9.23
N GLU A 109 -1.94 1.40 9.99
CA GLU A 109 -0.80 0.62 9.52
C GLU A 109 -0.27 -0.26 10.64
N CYS A 110 0.20 -1.45 10.29
CA CYS A 110 0.83 -2.38 11.20
C CYS A 110 2.09 -2.95 10.53
N TYR A 111 3.21 -2.80 11.20
CA TYR A 111 4.51 -3.27 10.72
C TYR A 111 5.07 -4.32 11.66
N ASN A 112 5.58 -5.40 11.10
CA ASN A 112 6.42 -6.34 11.83
C ASN A 112 7.82 -5.75 11.91
N ILE A 113 8.37 -5.63 13.10
CA ILE A 113 9.68 -5.03 13.34
C ILE A 113 10.62 -6.01 14.04
N SER A 114 11.91 -5.79 13.88
CA SER A 114 12.95 -6.51 14.61
C SER A 114 13.41 -5.71 15.83
N GLY A 115 14.00 -6.39 16.80
CA GLY A 115 14.51 -5.80 18.04
C GLY A 115 13.68 -6.19 19.25
N SER A 116 13.54 -5.26 20.21
CA SER A 116 12.88 -5.52 21.49
C SER A 116 11.37 -5.63 21.42
N TYR A 117 10.76 -5.12 20.34
CA TYR A 117 9.32 -5.16 20.09
C TYR A 117 9.02 -5.96 18.83
N ASP A 118 7.80 -6.45 18.73
CA ASP A 118 7.37 -7.31 17.64
C ASP A 118 6.64 -6.56 16.53
N TYR A 119 5.85 -5.54 16.90
CA TYR A 119 5.05 -4.75 15.97
C TYR A 119 5.13 -3.26 16.25
N LEU A 120 5.02 -2.47 15.19
CA LEU A 120 4.81 -1.03 15.24
C LEU A 120 3.47 -0.72 14.60
N LEU A 121 2.59 -0.08 15.36
CA LEU A 121 1.28 0.36 14.89
C LEU A 121 1.30 1.87 14.62
N LYS A 122 0.67 2.27 13.53
CA LYS A 122 0.35 3.68 13.27
C LYS A 122 -1.12 3.90 13.56
N ILE A 123 -1.40 4.77 14.50
CA ILE A 123 -2.74 5.03 15.01
C ILE A 123 -3.11 6.47 14.69
N HIS A 124 -4.28 6.67 14.14
CA HIS A 124 -4.84 7.99 13.82
C HIS A 124 -6.11 8.22 14.62
N SER A 125 -6.39 9.50 14.94
CA SER A 125 -7.75 9.86 15.31
C SER A 125 -8.68 9.74 14.08
N LEU A 126 -9.88 9.26 14.29
CA LEU A 126 -10.93 9.23 13.26
C LEU A 126 -11.54 10.62 13.08
N ILE A 127 -11.94 10.88 11.86
CA ILE A 127 -12.70 12.09 11.51
C ILE A 127 -14.15 11.91 11.97
#